data_f45447380357737a4f24fafff271c629
#
_entry.id   f45447380357737a4f24fafff271c629
#
_cell.length_a   1.000
_cell.length_b   1.000
_cell.length_c   1.000
_cell.angle_alpha   90.00
_cell.angle_beta   90.00
_cell.angle_gamma   90.00
#
_symmetry.space_group_name_H-M   'P 1'
#
loop_
_entity.id
_entity.type
_entity.pdbx_description
1 polymer ?
#
loop_
_entity_poly.entity_id
_entity_poly.type
_entity_poly.pdbx_seq_one_letter_code
_entity_poly.pdbx_strand_id
1 'polypeptide(L)'
;MKARQDLGWWYWAVTVVLLVSYLSVWSTGIYLAILLCFIQIGHVVWLTKSASAFPVQVRVTYVLMLAAGLWESLQWIHWVQLVGTSARVSVGYCFLARSLSLAPWNRWQPITWGLVRRTYFAMQMTVPPCGAVFRRMSFERVNG
;
A
#
# COMPACT_ATOMS: atom_id res chain seq x y z
N MET A 1 18.21 -6.15 -6.90
CA MET A 1 16.75 -6.19 -6.70
C MET A 1 16.34 -6.51 -5.26
N LYS A 2 17.04 -7.39 -4.53
CA LYS A 2 16.78 -7.67 -3.10
C LYS A 2 16.80 -6.43 -2.21
N ALA A 3 17.83 -5.61 -2.26
CA ALA A 3 17.98 -4.41 -1.42
C ALA A 3 16.80 -3.42 -1.50
N ARG A 4 16.11 -3.36 -2.64
CA ARG A 4 14.94 -2.48 -2.84
C ARG A 4 13.66 -3.04 -2.18
N GLN A 5 13.54 -4.36 -2.06
CA GLN A 5 12.46 -5.01 -1.32
C GLN A 5 12.66 -4.87 0.19
N ASP A 6 13.92 -4.97 0.64
CA ASP A 6 14.29 -4.85 2.05
C ASP A 6 14.00 -3.45 2.58
N LEU A 7 14.30 -2.36 1.83
CA LEU A 7 13.96 -0.99 2.19
C LEU A 7 12.45 -0.78 2.35
N GLY A 8 11.65 -1.35 1.44
CA GLY A 8 10.20 -1.29 1.53
C GLY A 8 9.67 -1.98 2.79
N TRP A 9 10.25 -3.11 3.15
CA TRP A 9 9.89 -3.85 4.37
C TRP A 9 10.25 -3.05 5.63
N TRP A 10 11.44 -2.46 5.69
CA TRP A 10 11.88 -1.63 6.81
C TRP A 10 10.97 -0.43 7.05
N TYR A 11 10.53 0.24 6.01
CA TYR A 11 9.57 1.34 6.12
C TYR A 11 8.27 0.91 6.79
N TRP A 12 7.73 -0.24 6.42
CA TRP A 12 6.51 -0.76 7.02
C TRP A 12 6.74 -1.23 8.47
N ALA A 13 7.87 -1.83 8.78
CA ALA A 13 8.23 -2.24 10.13
C ALA A 13 8.32 -1.04 11.07
N VAL A 14 8.99 0.04 10.67
CA VAL A 14 9.07 1.28 11.45
C VAL A 14 7.69 1.91 11.64
N THR A 15 6.84 1.87 10.63
CA THR A 15 5.46 2.38 10.73
C THR A 15 4.65 1.59 11.78
N VAL A 16 4.81 0.27 11.85
CA VAL A 16 4.17 -0.56 12.90
C VAL A 16 4.64 -0.14 14.28
N VAL A 17 5.95 0.03 14.47
CA VAL A 17 6.50 0.46 15.77
C VAL A 17 5.94 1.81 16.20
N LEU A 18 5.87 2.78 15.28
CA LEU A 18 5.31 4.11 15.55
C LEU A 18 3.81 4.05 15.89
N LEU A 19 3.02 3.21 15.19
CA LEU A 19 1.60 3.03 15.50
C LEU A 19 1.39 2.35 16.86
N VAL A 20 2.19 1.34 17.19
CA VAL A 20 2.15 0.70 18.52
C VAL A 20 2.49 1.71 19.60
N SER A 21 3.54 2.52 19.41
CA SER A 21 3.93 3.56 20.35
C SER A 21 2.84 4.62 20.54
N TYR A 22 2.17 5.02 19.45
CA TYR A 22 1.03 5.94 19.50
C TYR A 22 -0.14 5.37 20.31
N LEU A 23 -0.51 4.13 20.04
CA LEU A 23 -1.65 3.50 20.72
C LEU A 23 -1.37 3.13 22.18
N SER A 24 -0.09 2.98 22.57
CA SER A 24 0.28 2.54 23.91
C SER A 24 0.48 3.70 24.89
N VAL A 25 1.28 4.71 24.53
CA VAL A 25 1.74 5.72 25.51
C VAL A 25 1.95 7.11 24.90
N TRP A 26 2.23 7.22 23.61
CA TRP A 26 2.81 8.42 23.05
C TRP A 26 1.99 9.04 21.91
N SER A 27 1.08 9.96 22.26
CA SER A 27 0.21 10.63 21.30
C SER A 27 0.95 11.31 20.12
N THR A 28 2.18 11.75 20.33
CA THR A 28 3.03 12.35 19.28
C THR A 28 3.48 11.34 18.21
N GLY A 29 3.43 10.04 18.49
CA GLY A 29 3.83 8.98 17.56
C GLY A 29 3.09 9.01 16.22
N ILE A 30 1.84 9.48 16.22
CA ILE A 30 1.04 9.59 14.99
C ILE A 30 1.62 10.62 14.00
N TYR A 31 2.11 11.75 14.48
CA TYR A 31 2.70 12.78 13.63
C TYR A 31 4.01 12.29 13.01
N LEU A 32 4.80 11.54 13.77
CA LEU A 32 6.02 10.90 13.26
C LEU A 32 5.68 9.83 12.20
N ALA A 33 4.62 9.05 12.41
CA ALA A 33 4.14 8.08 11.42
C ALA A 33 3.70 8.77 10.11
N ILE A 34 2.96 9.86 10.21
CA ILE A 34 2.54 10.68 9.05
C ILE A 34 3.76 11.25 8.34
N LEU A 35 4.71 11.85 9.06
CA LEU A 35 5.93 12.39 8.49
C LEU A 35 6.74 11.32 7.76
N LEU A 36 6.93 10.16 8.39
CA LEU A 36 7.60 9.01 7.77
C LEU A 36 6.91 8.58 6.48
N CYS A 37 5.58 8.55 6.46
CA CYS A 37 4.82 8.20 5.26
C CYS A 37 5.01 9.23 4.13
N PHE A 38 5.09 10.53 4.44
CA PHE A 38 5.40 11.54 3.42
C PHE A 38 6.81 11.35 2.84
N ILE A 39 7.80 11.07 3.68
CA ILE A 39 9.16 10.73 3.23
C ILE A 39 9.13 9.50 2.32
N GLN A 40 8.37 8.47 2.67
CA GLN A 40 8.22 7.27 1.86
C GLN A 40 7.56 7.56 0.51
N ILE A 41 6.53 8.41 0.47
CA ILE A 41 5.86 8.83 -0.77
C ILE A 41 6.87 9.53 -1.67
N GLY A 42 7.59 10.54 -1.15
CA GLY A 42 8.61 11.26 -1.90
C GLY A 42 9.70 10.33 -2.46
N HIS A 43 10.19 9.42 -1.63
CA HIS A 43 11.20 8.45 -2.06
C HIS A 43 10.68 7.50 -3.17
N VAL A 44 9.45 7.00 -3.05
CA VAL A 44 8.87 6.10 -4.05
C VAL A 44 8.53 6.84 -5.34
N VAL A 45 8.02 8.07 -5.28
CA VAL A 45 7.80 8.92 -6.46
C VAL A 45 9.13 9.16 -7.19
N TRP A 46 10.19 9.47 -6.44
CA TRP A 46 11.52 9.65 -7.03
C TRP A 46 12.04 8.38 -7.73
N LEU A 47 11.80 7.20 -7.13
CA LEU A 47 12.21 5.92 -7.71
C LEU A 47 11.38 5.49 -8.93
N THR A 48 10.08 5.74 -8.90
CA THR A 48 9.14 5.33 -9.98
C THR A 48 9.00 6.37 -11.07
N LYS A 49 9.44 7.61 -10.78
CA LYS A 49 9.25 8.80 -11.64
C LYS A 49 7.80 9.00 -12.09
N SER A 50 6.84 8.47 -11.31
CA SER A 50 5.40 8.58 -11.59
C SER A 50 4.62 8.68 -10.29
N ALA A 51 3.86 9.75 -10.13
CA ALA A 51 2.96 9.94 -9.00
C ALA A 51 1.74 8.99 -9.05
N SER A 52 1.38 8.50 -10.25
CA SER A 52 0.27 7.56 -10.45
C SER A 52 0.65 6.10 -10.27
N ALA A 53 1.91 5.80 -9.94
CA ALA A 53 2.35 4.42 -9.72
C ALA A 53 1.58 3.76 -8.58
N PHE A 54 1.18 2.50 -8.77
CA PHE A 54 0.40 1.74 -7.77
C PHE A 54 1.00 1.79 -6.35
N PRO A 55 2.32 1.61 -6.13
CA PRO A 55 2.90 1.71 -4.79
C PRO A 55 2.78 3.11 -4.16
N VAL A 56 2.70 4.17 -4.97
CA VAL A 56 2.44 5.54 -4.50
C VAL A 56 1.00 5.67 -4.03
N GLN A 57 0.04 5.18 -4.83
CA GLN A 57 -1.40 5.22 -4.47
C GLN A 57 -1.67 4.52 -3.13
N VAL A 58 -1.05 3.36 -2.90
CA VAL A 58 -1.18 2.63 -1.62
C VAL A 58 -0.71 3.48 -0.44
N ARG A 59 0.43 4.18 -0.58
CA ARG A 59 0.96 5.04 0.49
C ARG A 59 0.13 6.29 0.72
N VAL A 60 -0.32 6.93 -0.35
CA VAL A 60 -1.21 8.09 -0.26
C VAL A 60 -2.50 7.71 0.46
N THR A 61 -3.14 6.62 0.07
CA THR A 61 -4.36 6.14 0.74
C THR A 61 -4.09 5.81 2.21
N TYR A 62 -2.93 5.25 2.53
CA TYR A 62 -2.54 4.95 3.91
C TYR A 62 -2.41 6.23 4.75
N VAL A 63 -1.79 7.29 4.21
CA VAL A 63 -1.69 8.61 4.89
C VAL A 63 -3.06 9.23 5.08
N LEU A 64 -3.94 9.15 4.07
CA LEU A 64 -5.30 9.65 4.19
C LEU A 64 -6.08 8.93 5.30
N MET A 65 -5.89 7.63 5.45
CA MET A 65 -6.48 6.86 6.55
C MET A 65 -5.88 7.26 7.91
N LEU A 66 -4.56 7.52 8.00
CA LEU A 66 -3.94 8.04 9.21
C LEU A 66 -4.53 9.40 9.59
N ALA A 67 -4.67 10.30 8.63
CA ALA A 67 -5.25 11.62 8.84
C ALA A 67 -6.74 11.54 9.24
N ALA A 68 -7.52 10.67 8.61
CA ALA A 68 -8.91 10.45 8.96
C ALA A 68 -9.07 9.91 10.39
N GLY A 69 -8.17 9.04 10.83
CA GLY A 69 -8.17 8.48 12.18
C GLY A 69 -7.79 9.49 13.28
N LEU A 70 -7.32 10.70 12.94
CA LEU A 70 -7.14 11.79 13.91
C LEU A 70 -8.48 12.35 14.42
N TRP A 71 -9.57 12.08 13.70
CA TRP A 71 -10.90 12.44 14.15
C TRP A 71 -11.37 11.46 15.24
N GLU A 72 -11.85 11.97 16.36
CA GLU A 72 -12.20 11.15 17.54
C GLU A 72 -13.14 9.98 17.20
N SER A 73 -14.13 10.22 16.35
CA SER A 73 -15.07 9.19 15.91
C SER A 73 -14.46 8.09 15.04
N LEU A 74 -13.28 8.32 14.46
CA LEU A 74 -12.61 7.44 13.50
C LEU A 74 -11.30 6.82 14.04
N GLN A 75 -11.00 6.99 15.32
CA GLN A 75 -9.77 6.45 15.95
C GLN A 75 -9.63 4.93 15.79
N TRP A 76 -10.74 4.20 15.69
CA TRP A 76 -10.72 2.76 15.44
C TRP A 76 -10.00 2.38 14.13
N ILE A 77 -9.88 3.32 13.16
CA ILE A 77 -9.14 3.11 11.91
C ILE A 77 -7.67 2.81 12.20
N HIS A 78 -7.06 3.41 13.23
CA HIS A 78 -5.67 3.13 13.59
C HIS A 78 -5.46 1.69 14.03
N TRP A 79 -6.44 1.06 14.68
CA TRP A 79 -6.40 -0.36 15.02
C TRP A 79 -6.44 -1.23 13.76
N VAL A 80 -7.31 -0.90 12.81
CA VAL A 80 -7.38 -1.59 11.52
C VAL A 80 -6.07 -1.44 10.75
N GLN A 81 -5.51 -0.23 10.76
CA GLN A 81 -4.20 0.02 10.13
C GLN A 81 -3.08 -0.76 10.81
N LEU A 82 -3.05 -0.82 12.13
CA LEU A 82 -2.05 -1.59 12.88
C LEU A 82 -2.12 -3.07 12.48
N VAL A 83 -3.31 -3.68 12.50
CA VAL A 83 -3.49 -5.07 12.09
C VAL A 83 -3.08 -5.30 10.64
N GLY A 84 -3.54 -4.43 9.72
CA GLY A 84 -3.20 -4.52 8.30
C GLY A 84 -1.71 -4.35 8.01
N THR A 85 -1.05 -3.44 8.72
CA THR A 85 0.39 -3.18 8.55
C THR A 85 1.22 -4.30 9.17
N SER A 86 0.80 -4.84 10.31
CA SER A 86 1.43 -6.01 10.95
C SER A 86 1.32 -7.24 10.04
N ALA A 87 0.16 -7.48 9.44
CA ALA A 87 -0.02 -8.55 8.45
C ALA A 87 0.89 -8.34 7.21
N ARG A 88 1.09 -7.09 6.79
CA ARG A 88 2.00 -6.77 5.69
C ARG A 88 3.46 -7.11 6.02
N VAL A 89 3.90 -6.82 7.23
CA VAL A 89 5.28 -7.07 7.69
C VAL A 89 5.52 -8.56 7.94
N SER A 90 4.55 -9.28 8.54
CA SER A 90 4.70 -10.66 8.96
C SER A 90 4.50 -11.67 7.83
N VAL A 91 3.44 -11.50 7.04
CA VAL A 91 2.99 -12.48 6.02
C VAL A 91 3.08 -11.94 4.60
N GLY A 92 3.45 -10.67 4.44
CA GLY A 92 3.44 -10.00 3.14
C GLY A 92 2.03 -9.69 2.61
N TYR A 93 1.00 -9.89 3.42
CA TYR A 93 -0.40 -9.67 3.05
C TYR A 93 -0.81 -8.22 3.26
N CYS A 94 -1.09 -7.49 2.18
CA CYS A 94 -1.54 -6.11 2.24
C CYS A 94 -2.99 -5.99 1.79
N PHE A 95 -3.91 -5.89 2.76
CA PHE A 95 -5.34 -5.72 2.49
C PHE A 95 -5.63 -4.46 1.66
N LEU A 96 -4.99 -3.34 2.01
CA LEU A 96 -5.16 -2.06 1.33
C LEU A 96 -4.75 -2.13 -0.15
N ALA A 97 -3.61 -2.75 -0.44
CA ALA A 97 -3.17 -2.92 -1.83
C ALA A 97 -4.15 -3.80 -2.64
N ARG A 98 -4.72 -4.82 -2.01
CA ARG A 98 -5.74 -5.68 -2.65
C ARG A 98 -7.03 -4.93 -2.93
N SER A 99 -7.49 -4.11 -1.98
CA SER A 99 -8.66 -3.26 -2.17
C SER A 99 -8.45 -2.23 -3.28
N LEU A 100 -7.28 -1.58 -3.32
CA LEU A 100 -6.93 -0.64 -4.38
C LEU A 100 -6.75 -1.30 -5.75
N SER A 101 -6.36 -2.57 -5.81
CA SER A 101 -6.27 -3.29 -7.09
C SER A 101 -7.66 -3.55 -7.72
N LEU A 102 -8.72 -3.54 -6.92
CA LEU A 102 -10.10 -3.66 -7.38
C LEU A 102 -10.74 -2.30 -7.74
N ALA A 103 -10.05 -1.19 -7.46
CA ALA A 103 -10.55 0.15 -7.80
C ALA A 103 -10.77 0.31 -9.31
N PRO A 104 -11.79 1.10 -9.74
CA PRO A 104 -12.17 1.25 -11.16
C PRO A 104 -11.02 1.65 -12.06
N TRP A 105 -10.08 2.46 -11.58
CA TRP A 105 -8.92 2.95 -12.33
C TRP A 105 -7.71 2.00 -12.34
N ASN A 106 -7.70 1.00 -11.46
CA ASN A 106 -6.62 0.01 -11.37
C ASN A 106 -7.00 -1.38 -11.90
N ARG A 107 -8.29 -1.64 -12.09
CA ARG A 107 -8.77 -2.95 -12.53
C ARG A 107 -8.72 -3.06 -14.06
N TRP A 108 -8.32 -4.25 -14.48
CA TRP A 108 -8.28 -4.65 -15.89
C TRP A 108 -9.54 -5.40 -16.34
N GLN A 109 -10.30 -5.98 -15.41
CA GLN A 109 -11.47 -6.82 -15.68
C GLN A 109 -12.73 -6.30 -14.93
N PRO A 110 -13.94 -6.59 -15.45
CA PRO A 110 -15.17 -6.27 -14.73
C PRO A 110 -15.20 -6.98 -13.37
N ILE A 111 -15.82 -6.33 -12.39
CA ILE A 111 -15.95 -6.91 -11.04
C ILE A 111 -16.82 -8.16 -11.12
N THR A 112 -16.22 -9.31 -10.91
CA THR A 112 -16.89 -10.59 -10.77
C THR A 112 -16.64 -11.12 -9.36
N TRP A 113 -17.61 -11.75 -8.75
CA TRP A 113 -17.45 -12.37 -7.42
C TRP A 113 -16.24 -13.28 -7.34
N GLY A 114 -15.97 -14.02 -8.41
CA GLY A 114 -14.76 -14.84 -8.53
C GLY A 114 -13.46 -14.05 -8.49
N LEU A 115 -13.43 -12.85 -9.11
CA LEU A 115 -12.27 -11.96 -9.07
C LEU A 115 -12.01 -11.43 -7.66
N VAL A 116 -13.05 -10.99 -6.96
CA VAL A 116 -12.98 -10.51 -5.58
C VAL A 116 -12.43 -11.62 -4.67
N ARG A 117 -13.05 -12.80 -4.72
CA ARG A 117 -12.61 -13.97 -3.94
C ARG A 117 -11.14 -14.31 -4.22
N ARG A 118 -10.75 -14.37 -5.49
CA ARG A 118 -9.37 -14.67 -5.90
C ARG A 118 -8.39 -13.60 -5.40
N THR A 119 -8.77 -12.32 -5.43
CA THR A 119 -7.92 -11.22 -4.97
C THR A 119 -7.67 -11.28 -3.46
N TYR A 120 -8.67 -11.62 -2.66
CA TYR A 120 -8.52 -11.65 -1.21
C TYR A 120 -7.93 -12.97 -0.68
N PHE A 121 -8.23 -14.10 -1.30
CA PHE A 121 -7.80 -15.43 -0.82
C PHE A 121 -6.51 -15.95 -1.47
N ALA A 122 -6.01 -15.34 -2.54
CA ALA A 122 -4.71 -15.71 -3.09
C ALA A 122 -3.61 -15.37 -2.08
N MET A 123 -2.88 -16.36 -1.62
CA MET A 123 -1.83 -16.23 -0.60
C MET A 123 -0.62 -15.41 -1.09
N GLN A 124 -0.40 -15.36 -2.40
CA GLN A 124 0.62 -14.51 -3.02
C GLN A 124 -0.03 -13.60 -4.05
N MET A 125 0.19 -12.29 -3.93
CA MET A 125 -0.06 -11.39 -5.04
C MET A 125 0.98 -11.65 -6.12
N THR A 126 0.63 -12.39 -7.13
CA THR A 126 1.25 -12.29 -8.46
C THR A 126 0.73 -11.00 -9.11
N VAL A 127 1.08 -9.86 -8.52
CA VAL A 127 0.98 -8.59 -9.26
C VAL A 127 2.08 -8.67 -10.30
N PRO A 128 1.77 -8.75 -11.60
CA PRO A 128 2.80 -8.63 -12.60
C PRO A 128 3.52 -7.30 -12.32
N PRO A 129 4.86 -7.25 -12.33
CA PRO A 129 5.58 -6.02 -12.10
C PRO A 129 5.03 -4.97 -13.06
N CYS A 130 4.72 -3.77 -12.57
CA CYS A 130 4.08 -2.68 -13.35
C CYS A 130 4.73 -2.43 -14.72
N GLY A 131 5.98 -2.84 -14.91
CA GLY A 131 6.68 -2.81 -16.19
C GLY A 131 6.25 -3.90 -17.19
N ALA A 132 5.66 -5.01 -16.75
CA ALA A 132 5.27 -6.09 -17.68
C ALA A 132 3.98 -5.76 -18.43
N VAL A 133 3.05 -5.05 -17.79
CA VAL A 133 1.79 -4.60 -18.45
C VAL A 133 2.08 -3.53 -19.47
N PHE A 134 2.98 -2.58 -19.16
CA PHE A 134 3.36 -1.52 -20.09
C PHE A 134 4.13 -2.07 -21.30
N ARG A 135 4.98 -3.08 -21.09
CA ARG A 135 5.73 -3.73 -22.18
C ARG A 135 4.81 -4.53 -23.10
N ARG A 136 3.74 -5.16 -22.58
CA ARG A 136 2.78 -5.89 -23.40
C ARG A 136 1.95 -4.96 -24.28
N MET A 137 1.49 -3.81 -23.74
CA MET A 137 0.76 -2.80 -24.52
C MET A 137 1.61 -2.19 -25.63
N SER A 138 2.91 -1.98 -25.40
CA SER A 138 3.82 -1.48 -26.42
C SER A 138 4.06 -2.51 -27.52
N PHE A 139 4.08 -3.79 -27.19
CA PHE A 139 4.31 -4.86 -28.17
C PHE A 139 3.09 -5.11 -29.06
N GLU A 140 1.87 -5.05 -28.50
CA GLU A 140 0.64 -5.19 -29.30
C GLU A 140 0.40 -3.99 -30.25
N ARG A 141 0.83 -2.79 -29.86
CA ARG A 141 0.71 -1.59 -30.71
C ARG A 141 1.68 -1.54 -31.88
N VAL A 142 2.76 -2.30 -31.84
CA VAL A 142 3.77 -2.38 -32.93
C VAL A 142 3.43 -3.45 -33.94
N ASN A 143 2.62 -4.46 -33.58
CA ASN A 143 2.28 -5.59 -34.45
C ASN A 143 0.81 -5.59 -34.93
N GLY A 144 0.05 -4.53 -34.70
CA GLY A 144 -1.29 -4.28 -35.23
C GLY A 144 -1.28 -3.05 -36.13
#